data_a03c9afdbf39551cc562e2ec1530ee4d
#
_entry.id   a03c9afdbf39551cc562e2ec1530ee4d
#
_cell.length_a   1.000
_cell.length_b   1.000
_cell.length_c   1.000
_cell.angle_alpha   90.00
_cell.angle_beta   90.00
_cell.angle_gamma   90.00
#
_symmetry.space_group_name_H-M   'P 1'
#
loop_
_entity.id
_entity.type
_entity.pdbx_description
1 polymer ?
#
loop_
_entity_poly.entity_id
_entity_poly.type
_entity_poly.pdbx_seq_one_letter_code
_entity_poly.pdbx_strand_id
1 'polypeptide(L)'
;MMKPVMGALFLALVASRVEAQVNAGAQAPEPSLPFTMTPVATFNLPWRIAFLPDGRMLITEKVGALWLVTQQGAKTPVANIPDVLYGGQGGMLGVYLSPHYASDHFVYLTYSEPGDGGSSLALARARLVLEAGSAKLEGLEVIWHDGERGKGGQFGAAVAFAPDGKSLFLTSGDRQRMTPAQDPNQPLGKILHLTLDGKPAPGNPMEGKTGAATVDVIDPPKDTEAAKTAPVVRTYTFPGPNLTPAETWTLGHRTPYGLAFAPDGRLWELEHGPRGGDELNLIEPGRNYGWPLVSYAVNYDGVPITSPDLRPDLTKPVIYWTPVIAPGNLSFYTGKLFREWHGSALISGLATKTLNRITFDGKGGAKPAERWDVGHRIRDVEVAADGALWMLEDANPGTLWRVTPK
;
A
#
# COMPACT_ATOMS: atom_id res chain seq x y z
N MET A 1 -23.19 68.53 -11.72
CA MET A 1 -23.06 67.46 -12.75
C MET A 1 -22.01 66.45 -12.28
N MET A 2 -22.47 65.37 -11.67
CA MET A 2 -21.59 64.23 -11.23
C MET A 2 -21.68 63.15 -12.30
N LYS A 3 -20.53 62.75 -12.85
CA LYS A 3 -20.43 61.60 -13.76
C LYS A 3 -20.28 60.32 -12.96
N PRO A 4 -20.99 59.21 -13.30
CA PRO A 4 -20.77 57.94 -12.66
C PRO A 4 -19.52 57.24 -13.24
N VAL A 5 -18.64 56.76 -12.34
CA VAL A 5 -17.52 55.88 -12.67
C VAL A 5 -18.07 54.44 -12.70
N MET A 6 -18.10 53.86 -13.88
CA MET A 6 -18.45 52.45 -14.07
C MET A 6 -17.18 51.60 -13.83
N GLY A 7 -17.11 50.94 -12.68
CA GLY A 7 -16.08 49.95 -12.38
C GLY A 7 -16.41 48.62 -13.08
N ALA A 8 -15.59 48.19 -14.02
CA ALA A 8 -15.66 46.89 -14.64
C ALA A 8 -15.05 45.84 -13.70
N LEU A 9 -15.88 44.94 -13.21
CA LEU A 9 -15.45 43.77 -12.41
C LEU A 9 -14.96 42.71 -13.41
N PHE A 10 -13.65 42.53 -13.49
CA PHE A 10 -13.06 41.39 -14.20
C PHE A 10 -13.19 40.12 -13.31
N LEU A 11 -14.13 39.25 -13.63
CA LEU A 11 -14.14 37.89 -13.14
C LEU A 11 -13.05 37.10 -13.87
N ALA A 12 -11.94 36.83 -13.20
CA ALA A 12 -10.95 35.88 -13.70
C ALA A 12 -11.52 34.44 -13.52
N LEU A 13 -11.99 33.86 -14.62
CA LEU A 13 -12.25 32.42 -14.68
C LEU A 13 -10.89 31.71 -14.53
N VAL A 14 -10.64 31.17 -13.37
CA VAL A 14 -9.59 30.16 -13.17
C VAL A 14 -10.11 28.86 -13.80
N ALA A 15 -9.80 28.63 -15.07
CA ALA A 15 -9.99 27.34 -15.70
C ALA A 15 -9.01 26.36 -15.05
N SER A 16 -9.49 25.57 -14.10
CA SER A 16 -8.76 24.38 -13.63
C SER A 16 -8.58 23.47 -14.85
N ARG A 17 -7.35 23.35 -15.33
CA ARG A 17 -7.01 22.31 -16.30
C ARG A 17 -7.21 20.96 -15.58
N VAL A 18 -8.28 20.28 -15.93
CA VAL A 18 -8.42 18.84 -15.63
C VAL A 18 -7.35 18.16 -16.48
N GLU A 19 -6.21 17.84 -15.89
CA GLU A 19 -5.23 16.97 -16.56
C GLU A 19 -5.89 15.61 -16.79
N ALA A 20 -5.84 15.13 -18.03
CA ALA A 20 -6.38 13.83 -18.37
C ALA A 20 -5.57 12.74 -17.65
N GLN A 21 -6.26 11.80 -17.02
CA GLN A 21 -5.64 10.63 -16.38
C GLN A 21 -4.84 9.85 -17.42
N VAL A 22 -3.68 9.34 -17.01
CA VAL A 22 -2.77 8.62 -17.90
C VAL A 22 -2.98 7.13 -17.77
N ASN A 23 -3.39 6.47 -18.87
CA ASN A 23 -3.36 5.00 -18.94
C ASN A 23 -1.95 4.51 -19.33
N ALA A 24 -1.24 3.91 -18.38
CA ALA A 24 0.09 3.35 -18.61
C ALA A 24 0.07 1.82 -18.89
N GLY A 25 -1.11 1.20 -18.94
CA GLY A 25 -1.25 -0.26 -19.11
C GLY A 25 -0.60 -0.80 -20.39
N ALA A 26 -0.72 -0.08 -21.49
CA ALA A 26 -0.20 -0.47 -22.80
C ALA A 26 1.25 -0.01 -23.07
N GLN A 27 1.94 0.60 -22.10
CA GLN A 27 3.34 1.02 -22.28
C GLN A 27 4.22 -0.21 -22.60
N ALA A 28 4.94 -0.18 -23.72
CA ALA A 28 5.87 -1.23 -24.08
C ALA A 28 7.10 -1.22 -23.15
N PRO A 29 7.68 -2.38 -22.83
CA PRO A 29 8.95 -2.43 -22.13
C PRO A 29 10.11 -1.85 -22.99
N GLU A 30 11.08 -1.27 -22.29
CA GLU A 30 12.34 -0.85 -22.92
C GLU A 30 13.10 -2.06 -23.51
N PRO A 31 13.80 -1.89 -24.62
CA PRO A 31 14.46 -2.99 -25.34
C PRO A 31 15.63 -3.61 -24.57
N SER A 32 16.13 -2.96 -23.53
CA SER A 32 17.23 -3.45 -22.72
C SER A 32 17.16 -2.91 -21.29
N LEU A 33 17.72 -3.67 -20.35
CA LEU A 33 17.86 -3.25 -18.96
C LEU A 33 19.09 -2.31 -18.83
N PRO A 34 18.98 -1.13 -18.22
CA PRO A 34 20.11 -0.25 -17.92
C PRO A 34 20.88 -0.68 -16.67
N PHE A 35 20.52 -1.81 -16.08
CA PHE A 35 21.07 -2.32 -14.83
C PHE A 35 21.36 -3.82 -14.92
N THR A 36 22.16 -4.29 -13.96
CA THR A 36 22.45 -5.71 -13.72
C THR A 36 21.69 -6.16 -12.49
N MET A 37 21.10 -7.36 -12.55
CA MET A 37 20.45 -8.04 -11.44
C MET A 37 21.32 -9.19 -10.95
N THR A 38 21.77 -9.15 -9.70
CA THR A 38 22.61 -10.17 -9.08
C THR A 38 21.80 -10.92 -8.03
N PRO A 39 21.64 -12.26 -8.13
CA PRO A 39 20.94 -13.03 -7.11
C PRO A 39 21.78 -13.10 -5.82
N VAL A 40 21.12 -12.95 -4.68
CA VAL A 40 21.80 -12.92 -3.37
C VAL A 40 21.36 -14.09 -2.47
N ALA A 41 20.06 -14.32 -2.36
CA ALA A 41 19.49 -15.38 -1.52
C ALA A 41 18.11 -15.79 -2.03
N THR A 42 17.57 -16.89 -1.52
CA THR A 42 16.21 -17.35 -1.85
C THR A 42 15.36 -17.51 -0.59
N PHE A 43 14.04 -17.31 -0.76
CA PHE A 43 13.05 -17.33 0.31
C PHE A 43 11.79 -18.06 -0.14
N ASN A 44 10.91 -18.38 0.81
CA ASN A 44 9.62 -19.01 0.52
C ASN A 44 8.51 -17.94 0.45
N LEU A 45 8.14 -17.51 -0.75
CA LEU A 45 7.17 -16.43 -0.98
C LEU A 45 7.52 -15.15 -0.19
N PRO A 46 8.68 -14.54 -0.43
CA PRO A 46 9.07 -13.33 0.28
C PRO A 46 8.11 -12.18 -0.03
N TRP A 47 7.91 -11.27 0.96
CA TRP A 47 6.91 -10.23 0.82
C TRP A 47 7.46 -8.81 0.94
N ARG A 48 8.23 -8.50 1.99
CA ARG A 48 8.71 -7.13 2.25
C ARG A 48 10.16 -7.11 2.72
N ILE A 49 10.90 -6.08 2.30
CA ILE A 49 12.24 -5.74 2.78
C ILE A 49 12.16 -4.51 3.68
N ALA A 50 12.87 -4.52 4.81
CA ALA A 50 13.16 -3.31 5.58
C ALA A 50 14.65 -3.28 5.93
N PHE A 51 15.34 -2.20 5.55
CA PHE A 51 16.77 -2.05 5.85
C PHE A 51 17.00 -1.57 7.27
N LEU A 52 17.89 -2.25 7.99
CA LEU A 52 18.44 -1.77 9.25
C LEU A 52 19.52 -0.71 9.00
N PRO A 53 19.80 0.18 9.98
CA PRO A 53 20.84 1.21 9.84
C PRO A 53 22.25 0.67 9.53
N ASP A 54 22.54 -0.58 9.90
CA ASP A 54 23.81 -1.25 9.62
C ASP A 54 23.88 -1.93 8.25
N GLY A 55 22.82 -1.78 7.43
CA GLY A 55 22.72 -2.32 6.08
C GLY A 55 22.22 -3.76 6.00
N ARG A 56 21.99 -4.44 7.13
CA ARG A 56 21.23 -5.71 7.12
C ARG A 56 19.77 -5.44 6.78
N MET A 57 19.04 -6.50 6.47
CA MET A 57 17.64 -6.43 6.06
C MET A 57 16.78 -7.33 6.97
N LEU A 58 15.58 -6.88 7.26
CA LEU A 58 14.50 -7.76 7.66
C LEU A 58 13.71 -8.14 6.42
N ILE A 59 13.44 -9.44 6.26
CA ILE A 59 12.65 -9.95 5.12
C ILE A 59 11.56 -10.86 5.68
N THR A 60 10.30 -10.53 5.33
CA THR A 60 9.15 -11.37 5.64
C THR A 60 8.94 -12.42 4.56
N GLU A 61 8.52 -13.62 4.97
CA GLU A 61 7.98 -14.65 4.10
C GLU A 61 6.48 -14.81 4.39
N LYS A 62 5.66 -14.74 3.37
CA LYS A 62 4.19 -14.81 3.49
C LYS A 62 3.72 -16.05 4.26
N VAL A 63 4.45 -17.13 4.19
CA VAL A 63 4.15 -18.38 4.91
C VAL A 63 4.27 -18.29 6.44
N GLY A 64 4.79 -17.18 6.97
CA GLY A 64 4.90 -16.96 8.42
C GLY A 64 6.34 -17.05 8.93
N ALA A 65 7.30 -16.41 8.27
CA ALA A 65 8.65 -16.26 8.76
C ALA A 65 9.14 -14.80 8.64
N LEU A 66 10.08 -14.45 9.51
CA LEU A 66 10.83 -13.20 9.47
C LEU A 66 12.32 -13.53 9.57
N TRP A 67 13.11 -12.99 8.66
CA TRP A 67 14.54 -13.23 8.57
C TRP A 67 15.33 -11.95 8.75
N LEU A 68 16.41 -12.03 9.51
CA LEU A 68 17.50 -11.05 9.49
C LEU A 68 18.51 -11.53 8.44
N VAL A 69 18.79 -10.67 7.44
CA VAL A 69 19.56 -11.05 6.25
C VAL A 69 20.72 -10.07 6.04
N THR A 70 21.92 -10.59 5.79
CA THR A 70 23.06 -9.74 5.39
C THR A 70 23.01 -9.44 3.90
N GLN A 71 23.75 -8.42 3.45
CA GLN A 71 23.85 -8.11 2.00
C GLN A 71 24.56 -9.20 1.19
N GLN A 72 25.22 -10.16 1.86
CA GLN A 72 25.85 -11.34 1.26
C GLN A 72 24.91 -12.56 1.25
N GLY A 73 23.66 -12.42 1.77
CA GLY A 73 22.64 -13.45 1.74
C GLY A 73 22.66 -14.41 2.93
N ALA A 74 23.49 -14.18 3.95
CA ALA A 74 23.43 -14.98 5.18
C ALA A 74 22.13 -14.66 5.94
N LYS A 75 21.39 -15.70 6.35
CA LYS A 75 20.07 -15.59 6.99
C LYS A 75 20.10 -16.04 8.43
N THR A 76 19.51 -15.27 9.33
CA THR A 76 19.24 -15.62 10.73
C THR A 76 17.72 -15.53 10.97
N PRO A 77 17.05 -16.57 11.46
CA PRO A 77 15.62 -16.48 11.76
C PRO A 77 15.39 -15.52 12.93
N VAL A 78 14.31 -14.73 12.83
CA VAL A 78 13.85 -13.88 13.93
C VAL A 78 12.80 -14.66 14.72
N ALA A 79 13.05 -14.88 16.01
CA ALA A 79 12.15 -15.59 16.91
C ALA A 79 11.02 -14.69 17.44
N ASN A 80 9.99 -15.30 18.05
CA ASN A 80 8.85 -14.65 18.70
C ASN A 80 8.02 -13.75 17.76
N ILE A 81 7.89 -14.16 16.50
CA ILE A 81 6.99 -13.52 15.54
C ILE A 81 5.53 -13.89 15.85
N PRO A 82 4.54 -13.09 15.42
CA PRO A 82 3.13 -13.45 15.61
C PRO A 82 2.73 -14.66 14.78
N ASP A 83 1.74 -15.40 15.27
CA ASP A 83 1.07 -16.42 14.48
C ASP A 83 0.31 -15.76 13.32
N VAL A 84 0.37 -16.37 12.14
CA VAL A 84 -0.30 -15.86 10.94
C VAL A 84 -1.18 -16.93 10.30
N LEU A 85 -2.30 -16.53 9.73
CA LEU A 85 -3.10 -17.40 8.87
C LEU A 85 -2.60 -17.29 7.44
N TYR A 86 -1.70 -18.19 7.04
CA TYR A 86 -1.27 -18.28 5.64
C TYR A 86 -2.37 -18.89 4.78
N GLY A 87 -2.80 -18.17 3.75
CA GLY A 87 -3.78 -18.66 2.78
C GLY A 87 -4.12 -17.59 1.75
N GLY A 88 -4.13 -17.95 0.47
CA GLY A 88 -4.39 -17.02 -0.62
C GLY A 88 -3.43 -15.81 -0.59
N GLN A 89 -3.97 -14.63 -0.33
CA GLN A 89 -3.19 -13.39 -0.22
C GLN A 89 -2.78 -13.05 1.22
N GLY A 90 -3.26 -13.81 2.21
CA GLY A 90 -2.92 -13.62 3.64
C GLY A 90 -1.66 -14.35 4.06
N GLY A 91 -1.07 -13.91 5.17
CA GLY A 91 0.15 -14.44 5.78
C GLY A 91 0.90 -13.36 6.54
N MET A 92 2.21 -13.52 6.72
CA MET A 92 3.11 -12.46 7.17
C MET A 92 3.34 -11.52 5.99
N LEU A 93 2.92 -10.25 6.12
CA LEU A 93 2.92 -9.29 5.03
C LEU A 93 4.07 -8.29 5.20
N GLY A 94 3.82 -7.15 5.83
CA GLY A 94 4.80 -6.07 5.93
C GLY A 94 5.71 -6.16 7.14
N VAL A 95 6.92 -5.60 7.00
CA VAL A 95 7.82 -5.24 8.11
C VAL A 95 8.35 -3.84 7.85
N TYR A 96 8.35 -3.00 8.89
CA TYR A 96 8.74 -1.58 8.79
C TYR A 96 9.51 -1.18 10.04
N LEU A 97 10.56 -0.37 9.90
CA LEU A 97 11.26 0.18 11.04
C LEU A 97 10.53 1.42 11.58
N SER A 98 10.49 1.54 12.91
CA SER A 98 10.09 2.79 13.56
C SER A 98 10.89 3.97 12.99
N PRO A 99 10.29 5.16 12.82
CA PRO A 99 11.05 6.38 12.49
C PRO A 99 12.09 6.74 13.56
N HIS A 100 11.96 6.17 14.75
CA HIS A 100 12.85 6.33 15.89
C HIS A 100 13.67 5.07 16.20
N TYR A 101 13.82 4.16 15.22
CA TYR A 101 14.45 2.85 15.43
C TYR A 101 15.84 2.93 16.10
N ALA A 102 16.62 3.95 15.79
CA ALA A 102 17.94 4.12 16.43
C ALA A 102 17.88 4.24 17.95
N SER A 103 16.75 4.65 18.53
CA SER A 103 16.55 4.81 19.97
C SER A 103 15.59 3.80 20.59
N ASP A 104 14.54 3.42 19.88
CA ASP A 104 13.48 2.57 20.41
C ASP A 104 13.57 1.10 19.98
N HIS A 105 14.30 0.82 18.88
CA HIS A 105 14.43 -0.50 18.25
C HIS A 105 13.09 -1.15 17.86
N PHE A 106 12.00 -0.38 17.73
CA PHE A 106 10.72 -0.92 17.33
C PHE A 106 10.69 -1.25 15.84
N VAL A 107 10.07 -2.39 15.55
CA VAL A 107 9.62 -2.79 14.22
C VAL A 107 8.11 -2.95 14.23
N TYR A 108 7.47 -2.62 13.13
CA TYR A 108 6.04 -2.79 12.90
C TYR A 108 5.83 -3.92 11.92
N LEU A 109 4.84 -4.76 12.20
CA LEU A 109 4.49 -5.91 11.39
C LEU A 109 3.02 -5.82 10.98
N THR A 110 2.74 -6.08 9.71
CA THR A 110 1.37 -6.28 9.24
C THR A 110 1.20 -7.72 8.79
N TYR A 111 0.07 -8.33 9.16
CA TYR A 111 -0.16 -9.74 8.90
C TYR A 111 -1.64 -10.11 8.96
N SER A 112 -1.98 -11.27 8.44
CA SER A 112 -3.31 -11.86 8.61
C SER A 112 -3.39 -12.59 9.96
N GLU A 113 -4.00 -11.94 10.96
CA GLU A 113 -4.20 -12.49 12.30
C GLU A 113 -5.25 -13.61 12.26
N PRO A 114 -4.92 -14.83 12.74
CA PRO A 114 -5.89 -15.94 12.77
C PRO A 114 -7.00 -15.71 13.80
N GLY A 115 -8.18 -16.26 13.52
CA GLY A 115 -9.29 -16.28 14.46
C GLY A 115 -10.48 -17.07 13.94
N ASP A 116 -11.54 -17.13 14.74
CA ASP A 116 -12.75 -17.86 14.38
C ASP A 116 -13.37 -17.29 13.10
N GLY A 117 -13.61 -18.16 12.12
CA GLY A 117 -14.18 -17.80 10.82
C GLY A 117 -13.18 -17.29 9.78
N GLY A 118 -11.89 -17.17 10.10
CA GLY A 118 -10.86 -16.75 9.14
C GLY A 118 -9.78 -15.87 9.76
N SER A 119 -9.48 -14.74 9.12
CA SER A 119 -8.45 -13.82 9.57
C SER A 119 -8.88 -12.36 9.48
N SER A 120 -8.21 -11.51 10.21
CA SER A 120 -8.26 -10.05 10.10
C SER A 120 -6.89 -9.49 9.73
N LEU A 121 -6.84 -8.27 9.16
CA LEU A 121 -5.60 -7.53 9.08
C LEU A 121 -5.22 -7.04 10.49
N ALA A 122 -4.00 -7.29 10.90
CA ALA A 122 -3.43 -6.78 12.14
C ALA A 122 -2.19 -5.93 11.85
N LEU A 123 -1.99 -4.90 12.68
CA LEU A 123 -0.76 -4.13 12.82
C LEU A 123 -0.23 -4.37 14.24
N ALA A 124 0.95 -4.95 14.33
CA ALA A 124 1.65 -5.10 15.61
C ALA A 124 2.97 -4.33 15.60
N ARG A 125 3.46 -4.00 16.79
CA ARG A 125 4.83 -3.53 16.99
C ARG A 125 5.54 -4.41 18.01
N ALA A 126 6.85 -4.50 17.88
CA ALA A 126 7.71 -5.21 18.81
C ALA A 126 9.11 -4.61 18.80
N ARG A 127 9.86 -4.81 19.86
CA ARG A 127 11.27 -4.44 19.90
C ARG A 127 12.11 -5.55 19.24
N LEU A 128 12.92 -5.18 18.26
CA LEU A 128 13.90 -6.10 17.67
C LEU A 128 15.15 -6.14 18.55
N VAL A 129 15.47 -7.32 19.07
CA VAL A 129 16.67 -7.59 19.86
C VAL A 129 17.63 -8.42 19.03
N LEU A 130 18.84 -7.90 18.84
CA LEU A 130 19.90 -8.50 18.05
C LEU A 130 21.05 -8.89 18.99
N GLU A 131 21.39 -10.18 19.00
CA GLU A 131 22.52 -10.74 19.76
C GLU A 131 23.48 -11.46 18.79
N ALA A 132 24.65 -11.86 19.26
CA ALA A 132 25.61 -12.59 18.44
C ALA A 132 24.99 -13.91 17.93
N GLY A 133 24.66 -13.96 16.62
CA GLY A 133 24.10 -15.15 15.98
C GLY A 133 22.61 -15.40 16.20
N SER A 134 21.87 -14.49 16.85
CA SER A 134 20.43 -14.61 17.06
C SER A 134 19.69 -13.30 16.89
N ALA A 135 18.39 -13.38 16.57
CA ALA A 135 17.48 -12.26 16.50
C ALA A 135 16.10 -12.67 17.04
N LYS A 136 15.44 -11.81 17.77
CA LYS A 136 14.11 -12.07 18.33
C LYS A 136 13.29 -10.78 18.47
N LEU A 137 11.98 -10.93 18.52
CA LEU A 137 11.06 -9.87 18.90
C LEU A 137 10.75 -9.97 20.39
N GLU A 138 10.69 -8.83 21.06
CA GLU A 138 10.28 -8.72 22.47
C GLU A 138 9.14 -7.71 22.61
N GLY A 139 8.19 -8.01 23.52
CA GLY A 139 7.05 -7.12 23.77
C GLY A 139 6.14 -6.95 22.57
N LEU A 140 5.88 -8.03 21.82
CA LEU A 140 4.93 -7.99 20.70
C LEU A 140 3.55 -7.54 21.19
N GLU A 141 3.06 -6.46 20.62
CA GLU A 141 1.78 -5.85 20.92
C GLU A 141 1.00 -5.62 19.62
N VAL A 142 -0.22 -6.15 19.52
CA VAL A 142 -1.15 -5.79 18.45
C VAL A 142 -1.73 -4.44 18.79
N ILE A 143 -1.40 -3.42 18.02
CA ILE A 143 -1.81 -2.03 18.26
C ILE A 143 -3.02 -1.62 17.45
N TRP A 144 -3.36 -2.37 16.40
CA TRP A 144 -4.56 -2.18 15.60
C TRP A 144 -4.91 -3.46 14.84
N HIS A 145 -6.19 -3.71 14.63
CA HIS A 145 -6.69 -4.75 13.73
C HIS A 145 -8.04 -4.33 13.15
N ASP A 146 -8.43 -4.87 11.99
CA ASP A 146 -9.70 -4.55 11.35
C ASP A 146 -10.93 -5.08 12.14
N GLY A 147 -10.69 -5.87 13.17
CA GLY A 147 -11.65 -6.37 14.14
C GLY A 147 -12.47 -7.52 13.63
N GLU A 148 -12.82 -7.51 12.39
CA GLU A 148 -13.68 -8.47 11.75
C GLU A 148 -12.84 -9.62 11.18
N ARG A 149 -13.10 -10.84 11.62
CA ARG A 149 -12.46 -12.05 11.11
C ARG A 149 -13.35 -12.73 10.09
N GLY A 150 -12.76 -13.11 8.96
CA GLY A 150 -13.51 -13.73 7.89
C GLY A 150 -12.63 -14.14 6.71
N LYS A 151 -13.29 -14.60 5.66
CA LYS A 151 -12.67 -15.01 4.41
C LYS A 151 -12.26 -13.80 3.58
N GLY A 152 -11.52 -14.06 2.52
CA GLY A 152 -11.12 -13.07 1.53
C GLY A 152 -9.65 -12.70 1.61
N GLY A 153 -9.10 -12.33 0.46
CA GLY A 153 -7.78 -11.74 0.29
C GLY A 153 -7.84 -10.22 0.44
N GLN A 154 -7.03 -9.51 -0.36
CA GLN A 154 -7.06 -8.04 -0.48
C GLN A 154 -6.89 -7.33 0.86
N PHE A 155 -5.78 -7.66 1.57
CA PHE A 155 -5.50 -7.11 2.88
C PHE A 155 -5.01 -5.65 2.84
N GLY A 156 -4.33 -5.23 1.76
CA GLY A 156 -3.58 -3.98 1.74
C GLY A 156 -2.29 -4.14 2.55
N ALA A 157 -2.27 -3.68 3.80
CA ALA A 157 -1.19 -3.92 4.77
C ALA A 157 0.10 -3.10 4.55
N ALA A 158 0.08 -2.06 3.71
CA ALA A 158 1.20 -1.15 3.56
C ALA A 158 1.20 -0.11 4.70
N VAL A 159 2.40 0.22 5.20
CA VAL A 159 2.60 1.26 6.21
C VAL A 159 3.56 2.32 5.68
N ALA A 160 3.22 3.59 5.87
CA ALA A 160 4.13 4.71 5.68
C ALA A 160 4.14 5.60 6.94
N PHE A 161 5.31 5.92 7.46
CA PHE A 161 5.41 6.85 8.58
C PHE A 161 5.35 8.29 8.08
N ALA A 162 4.64 9.15 8.82
CA ALA A 162 4.63 10.57 8.52
C ALA A 162 6.05 11.16 8.57
N PRO A 163 6.38 12.15 7.71
CA PRO A 163 7.73 12.72 7.65
C PRO A 163 8.21 13.33 8.98
N ASP A 164 7.30 13.72 9.86
CA ASP A 164 7.64 14.25 11.19
C ASP A 164 7.92 13.14 12.24
N GLY A 165 7.73 11.87 11.86
CA GLY A 165 7.97 10.70 12.71
C GLY A 165 6.96 10.49 13.83
N LYS A 166 5.82 11.19 13.86
CA LYS A 166 4.87 11.15 15.00
C LYS A 166 3.67 10.24 14.78
N SER A 167 3.42 9.86 13.55
CA SER A 167 2.26 9.06 13.16
C SER A 167 2.59 8.12 11.99
N LEU A 168 1.68 7.24 11.68
CA LEU A 168 1.77 6.32 10.55
C LEU A 168 0.46 6.28 9.77
N PHE A 169 0.56 5.92 8.52
CA PHE A 169 -0.55 5.59 7.64
C PHE A 169 -0.55 4.10 7.38
N LEU A 170 -1.72 3.47 7.50
CA LEU A 170 -1.93 2.04 7.27
C LEU A 170 -2.98 1.85 6.18
N THR A 171 -2.68 1.04 5.18
CA THR A 171 -3.68 0.66 4.20
C THR A 171 -4.43 -0.58 4.65
N SER A 172 -5.75 -0.54 4.56
CA SER A 172 -6.65 -1.66 4.79
C SER A 172 -7.44 -1.93 3.52
N GLY A 173 -7.29 -3.10 2.94
CA GLY A 173 -8.01 -3.50 1.73
C GLY A 173 -9.47 -3.85 1.98
N ASP A 174 -10.26 -3.97 0.92
CA ASP A 174 -11.70 -4.25 1.00
C ASP A 174 -12.05 -5.70 1.35
N ARG A 175 -11.04 -6.59 1.48
CA ARG A 175 -11.18 -8.00 1.80
C ARG A 175 -12.11 -8.75 0.85
N GLN A 176 -12.17 -8.32 -0.44
CA GLN A 176 -13.07 -8.80 -1.49
C GLN A 176 -14.56 -8.61 -1.19
N ARG A 177 -14.90 -7.66 -0.32
CA ARG A 177 -16.29 -7.39 0.12
C ARG A 177 -16.89 -6.17 -0.55
N MET A 178 -16.09 -5.38 -1.26
CA MET A 178 -16.49 -4.23 -2.08
C MET A 178 -17.18 -3.11 -1.27
N THR A 179 -18.43 -3.32 -0.85
CA THR A 179 -19.27 -2.29 -0.22
C THR A 179 -18.70 -1.65 1.04
N PRO A 180 -17.95 -2.36 1.94
CA PRO A 180 -17.32 -1.73 3.10
C PRO A 180 -16.36 -0.60 2.76
N ALA A 181 -15.77 -0.59 1.54
CA ALA A 181 -14.90 0.50 1.11
C ALA A 181 -15.60 1.87 1.13
N GLN A 182 -16.93 1.91 1.00
CA GLN A 182 -17.76 3.11 1.06
C GLN A 182 -18.44 3.33 2.42
N ASP A 183 -18.39 2.36 3.33
CA ASP A 183 -19.01 2.48 4.67
C ASP A 183 -18.03 3.14 5.66
N PRO A 184 -18.34 4.32 6.21
CA PRO A 184 -17.47 4.98 7.18
C PRO A 184 -17.37 4.24 8.52
N ASN A 185 -18.22 3.25 8.79
CA ASN A 185 -18.21 2.48 10.02
C ASN A 185 -17.34 1.22 9.96
N GLN A 186 -16.83 0.87 8.78
CA GLN A 186 -15.99 -0.31 8.56
C GLN A 186 -14.57 0.07 8.13
N PRO A 187 -13.52 -0.53 8.73
CA PRO A 187 -12.14 -0.17 8.43
C PRO A 187 -11.61 -0.72 7.10
N LEU A 188 -12.43 -1.47 6.37
CA LEU A 188 -12.06 -2.09 5.10
C LEU A 188 -12.12 -1.10 3.94
N GLY A 189 -11.16 -1.16 3.01
CA GLY A 189 -11.07 -0.25 1.87
C GLY A 189 -10.73 1.19 2.27
N LYS A 190 -9.81 1.35 3.22
CA LYS A 190 -9.41 2.64 3.82
C LYS A 190 -7.90 2.83 3.81
N ILE A 191 -7.47 4.07 3.83
CA ILE A 191 -6.18 4.45 4.40
C ILE A 191 -6.48 5.08 5.77
N LEU A 192 -5.85 4.54 6.79
CA LEU A 192 -5.99 4.97 8.17
C LEU A 192 -4.80 5.83 8.56
N HIS A 193 -5.00 6.85 9.38
CA HIS A 193 -3.93 7.66 9.95
C HIS A 193 -3.96 7.51 11.47
N LEU A 194 -2.91 6.89 11.98
CA LEU A 194 -2.79 6.41 13.35
C LEU A 194 -1.56 7.02 14.03
N THR A 195 -1.62 7.13 15.34
CA THR A 195 -0.43 7.37 16.16
C THR A 195 0.49 6.14 16.12
N LEU A 196 1.72 6.27 16.59
CA LEU A 196 2.68 5.16 16.64
C LEU A 196 2.26 4.01 17.58
N ASP A 197 1.24 4.22 18.40
CA ASP A 197 0.63 3.22 19.28
C ASP A 197 -0.76 2.76 18.80
N GLY A 198 -1.11 3.05 17.53
CA GLY A 198 -2.29 2.51 16.86
C GLY A 198 -3.62 3.20 17.18
N LYS A 199 -3.59 4.39 17.77
CA LYS A 199 -4.81 5.18 18.05
C LYS A 199 -5.08 6.18 16.92
N PRO A 200 -6.31 6.70 16.78
CA PRO A 200 -6.58 7.77 15.82
C PRO A 200 -5.58 8.93 15.99
N ALA A 201 -4.90 9.31 14.93
CA ALA A 201 -3.99 10.44 14.95
C ALA A 201 -4.75 11.77 14.91
N PRO A 202 -4.24 12.85 15.53
CA PRO A 202 -4.81 14.17 15.42
C PRO A 202 -4.84 14.67 13.97
N GLY A 203 -5.85 15.47 13.64
CA GLY A 203 -6.02 16.06 12.31
C GLY A 203 -6.71 15.18 11.29
N ASN A 204 -7.23 14.04 11.70
CA ASN A 204 -8.05 13.20 10.83
C ASN A 204 -9.37 13.89 10.46
N PRO A 205 -9.91 13.66 9.23
CA PRO A 205 -11.11 14.36 8.75
C PRO A 205 -12.33 14.24 9.66
N MET A 206 -12.44 13.11 10.37
CA MET A 206 -13.55 12.84 11.30
C MET A 206 -13.05 12.64 12.73
N GLU A 207 -12.02 13.40 13.14
CA GLU A 207 -11.45 13.35 14.50
C GLU A 207 -12.54 13.43 15.58
N GLY A 208 -12.43 12.56 16.58
CA GLY A 208 -13.36 12.48 17.71
C GLY A 208 -14.72 11.83 17.39
N LYS A 209 -14.95 11.39 16.17
CA LYS A 209 -16.18 10.68 15.81
C LYS A 209 -16.06 9.18 16.10
N THR A 210 -17.20 8.59 16.50
CA THR A 210 -17.36 7.14 16.62
C THR A 210 -18.38 6.64 15.61
N GLY A 211 -18.19 5.43 15.15
CA GLY A 211 -19.09 4.76 14.22
C GLY A 211 -20.14 3.90 14.92
N ALA A 212 -20.91 3.18 14.13
CA ALA A 212 -21.88 2.20 14.62
C ALA A 212 -21.19 1.11 15.44
N ALA A 213 -21.76 0.75 16.58
CA ALA A 213 -21.19 -0.28 17.46
C ALA A 213 -21.23 -1.68 16.81
N THR A 214 -22.15 -1.91 15.89
CA THR A 214 -22.29 -3.17 15.16
C THR A 214 -22.36 -2.89 13.67
N VAL A 215 -21.68 -3.70 12.87
CA VAL A 215 -21.65 -3.62 11.41
C VAL A 215 -21.99 -4.98 10.80
N ASP A 216 -22.52 -4.96 9.60
CA ASP A 216 -22.84 -6.14 8.83
C ASP A 216 -21.61 -6.67 8.11
N VAL A 217 -21.39 -7.97 8.23
CA VAL A 217 -20.29 -8.68 7.57
C VAL A 217 -20.83 -9.50 6.42
N ILE A 218 -20.28 -9.23 5.25
CA ILE A 218 -20.56 -10.00 4.04
C ILE A 218 -19.30 -10.78 3.70
N ASP A 219 -19.32 -12.11 3.85
CA ASP A 219 -18.21 -12.93 3.36
C ASP A 219 -18.27 -12.99 1.83
N PRO A 220 -17.16 -12.72 1.15
CA PRO A 220 -17.15 -12.65 -0.30
C PRO A 220 -17.38 -14.05 -0.92
N PRO A 221 -18.24 -14.16 -1.95
CA PRO A 221 -18.21 -15.29 -2.85
C PRO A 221 -16.89 -15.26 -3.65
N LYS A 222 -16.65 -16.31 -4.47
CA LYS A 222 -15.45 -16.35 -5.31
C LYS A 222 -15.41 -15.23 -6.34
N ASP A 223 -16.57 -14.80 -6.82
CA ASP A 223 -16.71 -13.72 -7.81
C ASP A 223 -17.06 -12.42 -7.07
N THR A 224 -16.20 -11.44 -7.20
CA THR A 224 -16.24 -10.20 -6.42
C THR A 224 -17.46 -9.32 -6.71
N GLU A 225 -18.01 -9.35 -7.93
CA GLU A 225 -19.20 -8.56 -8.25
C GLU A 225 -20.42 -9.01 -7.47
N ALA A 226 -20.55 -10.32 -7.26
CA ALA A 226 -21.63 -10.86 -6.44
C ALA A 226 -21.56 -10.45 -4.96
N ALA A 227 -20.38 -10.04 -4.47
CA ALA A 227 -20.24 -9.60 -3.07
C ALA A 227 -21.07 -8.34 -2.78
N LYS A 228 -21.31 -7.46 -3.74
CA LYS A 228 -22.17 -6.27 -3.57
C LYS A 228 -23.61 -6.62 -3.17
N THR A 229 -24.10 -7.74 -3.65
CA THR A 229 -25.48 -8.21 -3.43
C THR A 229 -25.52 -9.45 -2.56
N ALA A 230 -24.38 -9.92 -2.05
CA ALA A 230 -24.31 -11.06 -1.17
C ALA A 230 -25.11 -10.77 0.12
N PRO A 231 -25.83 -11.75 0.64
CA PRO A 231 -26.57 -11.56 1.90
C PRO A 231 -25.58 -11.35 3.04
N VAL A 232 -25.99 -10.58 4.05
CA VAL A 232 -25.27 -10.48 5.32
C VAL A 232 -25.15 -11.88 5.91
N VAL A 233 -23.93 -12.33 6.17
CA VAL A 233 -23.68 -13.67 6.74
C VAL A 233 -23.57 -13.67 8.25
N ARG A 234 -23.19 -12.52 8.83
CA ARG A 234 -23.12 -12.28 10.27
C ARG A 234 -23.03 -10.80 10.55
N THR A 235 -23.11 -10.43 11.83
CA THR A 235 -22.76 -9.10 12.32
C THR A 235 -21.46 -9.17 13.11
N TYR A 236 -20.72 -8.06 13.13
CA TYR A 236 -19.58 -7.86 14.03
C TYR A 236 -19.89 -6.71 14.97
N THR A 237 -19.75 -6.95 16.27
CA THR A 237 -19.88 -5.92 17.31
C THR A 237 -18.49 -5.57 17.83
N PHE A 238 -18.11 -4.31 17.73
CA PHE A 238 -16.84 -3.84 18.25
C PHE A 238 -16.78 -4.02 19.77
N PRO A 239 -15.66 -4.50 20.34
CA PRO A 239 -15.52 -4.73 21.79
C PRO A 239 -15.47 -3.42 22.61
N GLY A 240 -15.39 -2.28 21.93
CA GLY A 240 -15.37 -0.94 22.48
C GLY A 240 -15.97 0.07 21.51
N PRO A 241 -15.75 1.37 21.68
CA PRO A 241 -16.16 2.35 20.71
C PRO A 241 -15.58 2.05 19.32
N ASN A 242 -16.40 2.09 18.30
CA ASN A 242 -15.94 1.95 16.92
C ASN A 242 -15.23 3.24 16.51
N LEU A 243 -13.89 3.23 16.49
CA LEU A 243 -13.05 4.39 16.18
C LEU A 243 -12.78 4.54 14.69
N THR A 244 -13.30 3.66 13.84
CA THR A 244 -13.06 3.68 12.39
C THR A 244 -13.22 5.06 11.75
N PRO A 245 -14.31 5.84 12.04
CA PRO A 245 -14.41 7.18 11.47
C PRO A 245 -13.26 8.11 11.88
N ALA A 246 -12.86 8.07 13.16
CA ALA A 246 -11.78 8.89 13.68
C ALA A 246 -10.38 8.48 13.18
N GLU A 247 -10.20 7.23 12.76
CA GLU A 247 -8.97 6.67 12.21
C GLU A 247 -8.83 6.92 10.70
N THR A 248 -9.96 7.09 10.00
CA THR A 248 -10.00 7.14 8.54
C THR A 248 -9.40 8.43 8.00
N TRP A 249 -8.38 8.30 7.14
CA TRP A 249 -7.82 9.38 6.34
C TRP A 249 -8.50 9.49 4.99
N THR A 250 -8.67 8.36 4.28
CA THR A 250 -9.37 8.25 2.99
C THR A 250 -10.16 6.97 2.90
N LEU A 251 -11.12 6.91 1.97
CA LEU A 251 -11.96 5.76 1.72
C LEU A 251 -12.09 5.46 0.22
N GLY A 252 -12.70 4.32 -0.11
CA GLY A 252 -12.92 3.94 -1.49
C GLY A 252 -11.73 3.25 -2.15
N HIS A 253 -10.94 2.48 -1.37
CA HIS A 253 -9.80 1.70 -1.85
C HIS A 253 -10.14 0.22 -1.97
N ARG A 254 -9.50 -0.46 -2.92
CA ARG A 254 -9.67 -1.91 -3.15
C ARG A 254 -8.58 -2.73 -2.47
N THR A 255 -7.35 -2.65 -2.99
CA THR A 255 -6.23 -3.48 -2.52
C THR A 255 -4.94 -2.66 -2.58
N PRO A 256 -4.76 -1.75 -1.65
CA PRO A 256 -3.62 -0.84 -1.62
C PRO A 256 -2.38 -1.53 -1.04
N TYR A 257 -1.45 -1.99 -1.89
CA TYR A 257 -0.21 -2.67 -1.49
C TYR A 257 1.01 -1.77 -1.44
N GLY A 258 0.97 -0.58 -2.06
CA GLY A 258 2.04 0.39 -2.00
C GLY A 258 1.59 1.68 -1.30
N LEU A 259 2.41 2.21 -0.41
CA LEU A 259 2.16 3.48 0.28
C LEU A 259 3.50 4.12 0.63
N ALA A 260 3.76 5.32 0.13
CA ALA A 260 5.01 6.01 0.40
C ALA A 260 4.88 7.52 0.33
N PHE A 261 5.63 8.22 1.16
CA PHE A 261 5.82 9.66 1.01
C PHE A 261 6.87 9.94 -0.06
N ALA A 262 6.54 10.79 -1.00
CA ALA A 262 7.49 11.35 -1.95
C ALA A 262 8.46 12.31 -1.22
N PRO A 263 9.64 12.59 -1.81
CA PRO A 263 10.60 13.55 -1.22
C PRO A 263 10.03 14.96 -1.00
N ASP A 264 8.97 15.32 -1.69
CA ASP A 264 8.25 16.59 -1.52
C ASP A 264 7.18 16.57 -0.41
N GLY A 265 7.07 15.47 0.33
CA GLY A 265 6.15 15.28 1.47
C GLY A 265 4.73 14.86 1.08
N ARG A 266 4.43 14.62 -0.19
CA ARG A 266 3.12 14.10 -0.61
C ARG A 266 3.04 12.59 -0.42
N LEU A 267 1.87 12.13 0.04
CA LEU A 267 1.59 10.71 0.22
C LEU A 267 1.01 10.14 -1.08
N TRP A 268 1.61 9.06 -1.56
CA TRP A 268 1.18 8.33 -2.74
C TRP A 268 0.83 6.90 -2.38
N GLU A 269 -0.20 6.42 -3.00
CA GLU A 269 -0.73 5.07 -2.81
C GLU A 269 -0.82 4.35 -4.15
N LEU A 270 -0.66 3.03 -4.11
CA LEU A 270 -0.65 2.14 -5.27
C LEU A 270 -1.52 0.93 -4.99
N GLU A 271 -2.54 0.69 -5.83
CA GLU A 271 -3.50 -0.38 -5.61
C GLU A 271 -3.82 -1.21 -6.85
N HIS A 272 -4.34 -2.42 -6.59
CA HIS A 272 -4.82 -3.32 -7.62
C HIS A 272 -6.27 -3.04 -7.98
N GLY A 273 -6.53 -2.90 -9.27
CA GLY A 273 -7.86 -3.07 -9.85
C GLY A 273 -8.26 -4.54 -9.98
N PRO A 274 -9.48 -4.83 -10.44
CA PRO A 274 -9.89 -6.22 -10.74
C PRO A 274 -9.32 -6.71 -12.07
N ARG A 275 -9.94 -6.40 -13.18
CA ARG A 275 -9.48 -6.75 -14.54
C ARG A 275 -9.21 -5.47 -15.31
N GLY A 276 -8.05 -4.88 -15.12
CA GLY A 276 -7.69 -3.52 -15.44
C GLY A 276 -7.79 -2.61 -14.21
N GLY A 277 -7.44 -1.34 -14.38
CA GLY A 277 -7.65 -0.30 -13.37
C GLY A 277 -6.79 -0.44 -12.12
N ASP A 278 -5.56 -0.97 -12.21
CA ASP A 278 -4.56 -0.70 -11.18
C ASP A 278 -4.31 0.81 -11.15
N GLU A 279 -4.03 1.39 -9.98
CA GLU A 279 -4.05 2.84 -9.78
C GLU A 279 -2.83 3.33 -9.01
N LEU A 280 -2.34 4.51 -9.40
CA LEU A 280 -1.43 5.34 -8.59
C LEU A 280 -2.19 6.60 -8.19
N ASN A 281 -2.41 6.76 -6.91
CA ASN A 281 -3.22 7.79 -6.29
C ASN A 281 -2.37 8.80 -5.50
N LEU A 282 -2.62 10.09 -5.69
CA LEU A 282 -2.19 11.13 -4.75
C LEU A 282 -3.18 11.18 -3.59
N ILE A 283 -2.70 10.92 -2.38
CA ILE A 283 -3.57 10.80 -1.21
C ILE A 283 -3.75 12.13 -0.49
N GLU A 284 -5.01 12.58 -0.43
CA GLU A 284 -5.43 13.80 0.26
C GLU A 284 -6.50 13.47 1.32
N PRO A 285 -6.48 14.16 2.48
CA PRO A 285 -7.39 13.85 3.58
C PRO A 285 -8.86 14.02 3.19
N GLY A 286 -9.71 13.11 3.67
CA GLY A 286 -11.16 13.16 3.51
C GLY A 286 -11.66 12.80 2.10
N ARG A 287 -10.78 12.39 1.18
CA ARG A 287 -11.15 12.02 -0.17
C ARG A 287 -11.71 10.60 -0.25
N ASN A 288 -12.59 10.41 -1.25
CA ASN A 288 -13.14 9.11 -1.63
C ASN A 288 -12.60 8.74 -3.03
N TYR A 289 -11.82 7.64 -3.11
CA TYR A 289 -11.18 7.16 -4.34
C TYR A 289 -12.08 6.23 -5.18
N GLY A 290 -13.30 6.01 -4.73
CA GLY A 290 -14.41 5.57 -5.56
C GLY A 290 -14.66 4.08 -5.62
N TRP A 291 -13.74 3.20 -5.22
CA TRP A 291 -14.01 1.77 -5.19
C TRP A 291 -15.16 1.41 -4.23
N PRO A 292 -16.12 0.54 -4.58
CA PRO A 292 -16.31 -0.16 -5.86
C PRO A 292 -17.25 0.56 -6.84
N LEU A 293 -17.60 1.82 -6.58
CA LEU A 293 -18.57 2.59 -7.38
C LEU A 293 -18.04 2.94 -8.78
N VAL A 294 -16.72 3.16 -8.89
CA VAL A 294 -16.03 3.49 -10.13
C VAL A 294 -14.68 2.78 -10.21
N SER A 295 -14.23 2.48 -11.43
CA SER A 295 -12.87 2.05 -11.75
C SER A 295 -12.64 2.11 -13.27
N TYR A 296 -11.39 2.26 -13.73
CA TYR A 296 -11.01 2.08 -15.14
C TYR A 296 -10.86 0.59 -15.51
N ALA A 297 -11.71 -0.25 -14.96
CA ALA A 297 -11.67 -1.71 -15.04
C ALA A 297 -13.02 -2.31 -15.46
N VAL A 298 -13.00 -3.61 -15.70
CA VAL A 298 -14.19 -4.45 -15.69
C VAL A 298 -14.09 -5.47 -14.56
N ASN A 299 -15.21 -5.98 -14.09
CA ASN A 299 -15.22 -7.07 -13.11
C ASN A 299 -14.68 -8.37 -13.72
N TYR A 300 -14.34 -9.36 -12.91
CA TYR A 300 -13.79 -10.64 -13.39
C TYR A 300 -14.74 -11.41 -14.29
N ASP A 301 -16.04 -11.26 -14.12
CA ASP A 301 -17.11 -11.81 -14.98
C ASP A 301 -17.30 -11.04 -16.31
N GLY A 302 -16.60 -9.89 -16.44
CA GLY A 302 -16.67 -9.04 -17.63
C GLY A 302 -17.70 -7.91 -17.56
N VAL A 303 -18.46 -7.80 -16.45
CA VAL A 303 -19.39 -6.69 -16.25
C VAL A 303 -18.62 -5.38 -16.08
N PRO A 304 -18.91 -4.34 -16.88
CA PRO A 304 -18.22 -3.05 -16.76
C PRO A 304 -18.47 -2.39 -15.40
N ILE A 305 -17.43 -1.75 -14.87
CA ILE A 305 -17.55 -0.83 -13.73
C ILE A 305 -17.73 0.59 -14.30
N THR A 306 -18.49 1.43 -13.62
CA THR A 306 -18.67 2.81 -14.02
C THR A 306 -17.31 3.53 -14.11
N SER A 307 -17.07 4.23 -15.22
CA SER A 307 -15.84 5.02 -15.36
C SER A 307 -15.76 6.14 -14.33
N PRO A 308 -14.59 6.38 -13.72
CA PRO A 308 -14.36 7.54 -12.86
C PRO A 308 -14.67 8.88 -13.53
N ASP A 309 -14.64 8.95 -14.87
CA ASP A 309 -14.95 10.16 -15.62
C ASP A 309 -16.42 10.60 -15.50
N LEU A 310 -17.29 9.68 -15.14
CA LEU A 310 -18.73 9.93 -14.95
C LEU A 310 -19.08 10.33 -13.50
N ARG A 311 -18.11 10.36 -12.59
CA ARG A 311 -18.30 10.66 -11.16
C ARG A 311 -17.30 11.72 -10.69
N PRO A 312 -17.52 13.01 -11.05
CA PRO A 312 -16.63 14.11 -10.67
C PRO A 312 -16.63 14.41 -9.17
N ASP A 313 -17.54 13.83 -8.41
CA ASP A 313 -17.61 13.87 -6.96
C ASP A 313 -16.61 12.92 -6.28
N LEU A 314 -16.00 11.99 -7.03
CA LEU A 314 -15.01 11.03 -6.57
C LEU A 314 -13.61 11.40 -7.07
N THR A 315 -12.59 11.04 -6.30
CA THR A 315 -11.20 11.32 -6.64
C THR A 315 -10.70 10.29 -7.64
N LYS A 316 -10.11 10.80 -8.75
CA LYS A 316 -9.56 9.94 -9.79
C LYS A 316 -8.09 9.61 -9.52
N PRO A 317 -7.58 8.45 -9.97
CA PRO A 317 -6.16 8.17 -9.96
C PRO A 317 -5.39 9.15 -10.85
N VAL A 318 -4.13 9.38 -10.55
CA VAL A 318 -3.22 10.18 -11.41
C VAL A 318 -2.75 9.35 -12.60
N ILE A 319 -2.42 8.08 -12.35
CA ILE A 319 -2.09 7.09 -13.37
C ILE A 319 -2.93 5.84 -13.12
N TYR A 320 -3.36 5.19 -14.18
CA TYR A 320 -3.96 3.86 -14.10
C TYR A 320 -3.36 2.91 -15.14
N TRP A 321 -3.54 1.60 -14.93
CA TRP A 321 -3.05 0.55 -15.83
C TRP A 321 -4.20 -0.36 -16.27
N THR A 322 -4.56 -0.22 -17.55
CA THR A 322 -5.47 -1.13 -18.24
C THR A 322 -4.84 -1.48 -19.58
N PRO A 323 -4.29 -2.70 -19.74
CA PRO A 323 -4.30 -3.86 -18.83
C PRO A 323 -3.46 -3.66 -17.54
N VAL A 324 -3.72 -4.51 -16.52
CA VAL A 324 -3.06 -4.50 -15.22
C VAL A 324 -1.55 -4.76 -15.30
N ILE A 325 -0.79 -4.21 -14.34
CA ILE A 325 0.56 -4.64 -14.00
C ILE A 325 0.57 -5.53 -12.75
N ALA A 326 -0.51 -5.51 -11.96
CA ALA A 326 -0.62 -6.05 -10.61
C ALA A 326 0.54 -5.57 -9.72
N PRO A 327 0.52 -4.33 -9.25
CA PRO A 327 1.65 -3.72 -8.57
C PRO A 327 1.95 -4.37 -7.22
N GLY A 328 3.23 -4.59 -6.92
CA GLY A 328 3.66 -5.22 -5.65
C GLY A 328 3.96 -4.20 -4.57
N ASN A 329 4.73 -3.18 -4.89
CA ASN A 329 5.12 -2.08 -3.99
C ASN A 329 5.49 -0.82 -4.75
N LEU A 330 5.59 0.27 -4.01
CA LEU A 330 6.00 1.62 -4.42
C LEU A 330 7.16 2.09 -3.53
N SER A 331 8.29 2.45 -4.12
CA SER A 331 9.42 3.06 -3.41
C SER A 331 9.96 4.26 -4.15
N PHE A 332 10.25 5.37 -3.46
CA PHE A 332 10.87 6.54 -4.08
C PHE A 332 12.38 6.41 -4.11
N TYR A 333 12.98 6.62 -5.27
CA TYR A 333 14.41 6.56 -5.41
C TYR A 333 15.08 7.84 -4.91
N THR A 334 15.87 7.72 -3.85
CA THR A 334 16.66 8.80 -3.24
C THR A 334 18.15 8.52 -3.26
N GLY A 335 18.56 7.40 -3.88
CA GLY A 335 19.95 6.98 -3.98
C GLY A 335 20.78 7.79 -4.96
N LYS A 336 22.08 7.46 -5.05
CA LYS A 336 23.05 8.17 -5.89
C LYS A 336 23.55 7.36 -7.09
N LEU A 337 23.31 6.04 -7.12
CA LEU A 337 23.81 5.18 -8.21
C LEU A 337 23.07 5.43 -9.52
N PHE A 338 21.74 5.55 -9.49
CA PHE A 338 20.90 5.87 -10.65
C PHE A 338 20.52 7.35 -10.58
N ARG A 339 21.45 8.24 -10.89
CA ARG A 339 21.29 9.70 -10.67
C ARG A 339 20.07 10.29 -11.35
N GLU A 340 19.71 9.81 -12.55
CA GLU A 340 18.57 10.28 -13.31
C GLU A 340 17.23 9.79 -12.75
N TRP A 341 17.25 8.85 -11.81
CA TRP A 341 16.05 8.32 -11.18
C TRP A 341 15.67 9.03 -9.88
N HIS A 342 16.54 9.95 -9.42
CA HIS A 342 16.31 10.64 -8.16
C HIS A 342 14.97 11.36 -8.16
N GLY A 343 14.14 11.13 -7.12
CA GLY A 343 12.77 11.64 -7.00
C GLY A 343 11.72 10.86 -7.79
N SER A 344 12.09 9.87 -8.60
CA SER A 344 11.15 8.99 -9.27
C SER A 344 10.61 7.93 -8.31
N ALA A 345 9.39 7.47 -8.54
CA ALA A 345 8.90 6.24 -7.93
C ALA A 345 9.30 5.02 -8.79
N LEU A 346 9.65 3.94 -8.10
CA LEU A 346 9.88 2.63 -8.65
C LEU A 346 8.72 1.72 -8.23
N ILE A 347 8.03 1.15 -9.21
CA ILE A 347 6.86 0.32 -9.00
C ILE A 347 7.14 -1.07 -9.56
N SER A 348 7.03 -2.08 -8.70
CA SER A 348 7.18 -3.47 -9.09
C SER A 348 5.88 -4.02 -9.70
N GLY A 349 5.97 -4.79 -10.78
CA GLY A 349 4.84 -5.43 -11.47
C GLY A 349 4.87 -6.94 -11.34
N LEU A 350 3.83 -7.51 -10.75
CA LEU A 350 3.69 -8.96 -10.58
C LEU A 350 3.19 -9.63 -11.86
N ALA A 351 2.13 -9.11 -12.47
CA ALA A 351 1.53 -9.71 -13.66
C ALA A 351 2.42 -9.53 -14.90
N THR A 352 2.98 -8.34 -15.04
CA THR A 352 3.82 -7.98 -16.20
C THR A 352 5.28 -8.36 -16.02
N LYS A 353 5.72 -8.75 -14.81
CA LYS A 353 7.12 -9.07 -14.48
C LYS A 353 8.07 -7.91 -14.74
N THR A 354 7.64 -6.70 -14.40
CA THR A 354 8.33 -5.47 -14.75
C THR A 354 8.75 -4.66 -13.53
N LEU A 355 9.78 -3.83 -13.73
CA LEU A 355 10.05 -2.64 -12.93
C LEU A 355 9.58 -1.43 -13.74
N ASN A 356 8.79 -0.54 -13.13
CA ASN A 356 8.25 0.65 -13.77
C ASN A 356 8.77 1.89 -13.04
N ARG A 357 9.23 2.90 -13.78
CA ARG A 357 9.64 4.19 -13.22
C ARG A 357 8.60 5.25 -13.55
N ILE A 358 8.23 6.01 -12.55
CA ILE A 358 7.28 7.11 -12.64
C ILE A 358 7.97 8.39 -12.21
N THR A 359 7.80 9.46 -12.98
CA THR A 359 8.30 10.80 -12.66
C THR A 359 7.17 11.71 -12.21
N PHE A 360 7.50 12.71 -11.40
CA PHE A 360 6.56 13.62 -10.77
C PHE A 360 6.88 15.08 -11.13
N ASP A 361 5.86 15.91 -11.24
CA ASP A 361 6.00 17.34 -11.58
C ASP A 361 6.13 18.25 -10.35
N GLY A 362 6.05 17.67 -9.13
CA GLY A 362 6.06 18.42 -7.88
C GLY A 362 4.78 19.21 -7.59
N LYS A 363 3.72 19.03 -8.40
CA LYS A 363 2.42 19.73 -8.26
C LYS A 363 1.24 18.77 -8.09
N GLY A 364 1.51 17.47 -7.98
CA GLY A 364 0.51 16.40 -7.86
C GLY A 364 0.31 15.62 -9.17
N GLY A 365 0.96 15.99 -10.26
CA GLY A 365 0.99 15.23 -11.49
C GLY A 365 2.11 14.20 -11.50
N ALA A 366 1.89 13.10 -12.22
CA ALA A 366 2.87 12.05 -12.44
C ALA A 366 2.80 11.53 -13.88
N LYS A 367 3.92 11.00 -14.38
CA LYS A 367 4.02 10.46 -15.74
C LYS A 367 4.78 9.13 -15.73
N PRO A 368 4.31 8.10 -16.48
CA PRO A 368 5.11 6.94 -16.79
C PRO A 368 6.39 7.38 -17.51
N ALA A 369 7.52 6.90 -17.04
CA ALA A 369 8.81 7.10 -17.69
C ALA A 369 9.21 5.82 -18.43
N GLU A 370 9.92 4.91 -17.79
CA GLU A 370 10.31 3.64 -18.41
C GLU A 370 9.62 2.45 -17.74
N ARG A 371 9.50 1.38 -18.51
CA ARG A 371 9.09 0.06 -18.06
C ARG A 371 10.16 -0.93 -18.52
N TRP A 372 10.67 -1.76 -17.62
CA TRP A 372 11.65 -2.82 -17.97
C TRP A 372 11.05 -4.19 -17.64
N ASP A 373 11.07 -5.08 -18.62
CA ASP A 373 10.79 -6.51 -18.38
C ASP A 373 12.00 -7.12 -17.67
N VAL A 374 11.82 -7.52 -16.42
CA VAL A 374 12.86 -8.15 -15.59
C VAL A 374 12.72 -9.68 -15.57
N GLY A 375 11.69 -10.24 -16.23
CA GLY A 375 11.45 -11.68 -16.35
C GLY A 375 10.88 -12.33 -15.10
N HIS A 376 10.81 -11.63 -13.97
CA HIS A 376 10.44 -12.12 -12.66
C HIS A 376 9.23 -11.37 -12.10
N ARG A 377 8.35 -12.06 -11.39
CA ARG A 377 7.25 -11.44 -10.63
C ARG A 377 7.85 -10.72 -9.42
N ILE A 378 7.95 -9.42 -9.49
CA ILE A 378 8.55 -8.64 -8.40
C ILE A 378 7.49 -8.21 -7.40
N ARG A 379 7.66 -8.67 -6.14
CA ARG A 379 6.77 -8.35 -5.02
C ARG A 379 7.15 -7.02 -4.37
N ASP A 380 8.44 -6.80 -4.19
CA ASP A 380 8.94 -5.65 -3.46
C ASP A 380 10.14 -5.03 -4.15
N VAL A 381 10.29 -3.73 -4.03
CA VAL A 381 11.46 -2.99 -4.47
C VAL A 381 11.81 -1.94 -3.41
N GLU A 382 13.06 -1.99 -2.93
CA GLU A 382 13.56 -1.07 -1.92
C GLU A 382 14.92 -0.50 -2.30
N VAL A 383 15.24 0.68 -1.78
CA VAL A 383 16.47 1.41 -2.05
C VAL A 383 17.41 1.31 -0.85
N ALA A 384 18.57 0.69 -1.02
CA ALA A 384 19.61 0.62 0.01
C ALA A 384 20.35 1.96 0.17
N ALA A 385 21.03 2.13 1.30
CA ALA A 385 21.80 3.34 1.63
C ALA A 385 22.92 3.63 0.63
N ASP A 386 23.48 2.59 -0.02
CA ASP A 386 24.48 2.72 -1.09
C ASP A 386 23.87 3.13 -2.44
N GLY A 387 22.53 3.18 -2.53
CA GLY A 387 21.76 3.52 -3.72
C GLY A 387 21.47 2.33 -4.65
N ALA A 388 21.87 1.11 -4.30
CA ALA A 388 21.46 -0.09 -5.01
C ALA A 388 19.97 -0.36 -4.76
N LEU A 389 19.28 -0.94 -5.76
CA LEU A 389 17.93 -1.44 -5.54
C LEU A 389 18.01 -2.90 -5.07
N TRP A 390 17.06 -3.25 -4.26
CA TRP A 390 16.83 -4.61 -3.85
C TRP A 390 15.40 -5.01 -4.18
N MET A 391 15.24 -6.16 -4.83
CA MET A 391 13.94 -6.64 -5.30
C MET A 391 13.68 -8.07 -4.80
N LEU A 392 12.44 -8.33 -4.39
CA LEU A 392 11.97 -9.66 -4.00
C LEU A 392 11.10 -10.26 -5.11
N GLU A 393 11.40 -11.49 -5.49
CA GLU A 393 10.59 -12.26 -6.42
C GLU A 393 9.44 -12.97 -5.69
N ASP A 394 8.21 -12.82 -6.19
CA ASP A 394 6.99 -13.49 -5.71
C ASP A 394 6.95 -14.94 -6.24
N ALA A 395 7.78 -15.80 -5.68
CA ALA A 395 7.91 -17.20 -6.05
C ALA A 395 8.29 -18.08 -4.84
N ASN A 396 8.21 -19.40 -5.03
CA ASN A 396 8.70 -20.38 -4.08
C ASN A 396 9.58 -21.43 -4.81
N PRO A 397 10.91 -21.35 -4.72
CA PRO A 397 11.68 -20.30 -4.06
C PRO A 397 11.60 -18.96 -4.82
N GLY A 398 11.56 -17.85 -4.08
CA GLY A 398 11.65 -16.50 -4.61
C GLY A 398 13.03 -15.89 -4.32
N THR A 399 13.60 -15.23 -5.30
CA THR A 399 14.96 -14.68 -5.23
C THR A 399 14.98 -13.25 -4.69
N LEU A 400 15.94 -12.97 -3.83
CA LEU A 400 16.37 -11.62 -3.48
C LEU A 400 17.43 -11.16 -4.48
N TRP A 401 17.15 -10.10 -5.20
CA TRP A 401 18.01 -9.52 -6.22
C TRP A 401 18.63 -8.20 -5.72
N ARG A 402 19.95 -8.04 -5.91
CA ARG A 402 20.62 -6.74 -5.82
C ARG A 402 20.79 -6.17 -7.22
N VAL A 403 20.40 -4.90 -7.42
CA VAL A 403 20.35 -4.25 -8.74
C VAL A 403 21.25 -3.02 -8.74
N THR A 404 22.17 -2.96 -9.69
CA THR A 404 23.13 -1.86 -9.86
C THR A 404 23.20 -1.42 -11.31
N PRO A 405 23.61 -0.19 -11.61
CA PRO A 405 23.87 0.24 -13.00
C PRO A 405 24.83 -0.73 -13.72
N LYS A 406 24.67 -0.81 -15.06
CA LYS A 406 25.64 -1.48 -15.93
C LYS A 406 26.91 -0.67 -16.04
#